data_9c37b35680172e0cc1afaf5c599977fa
#
_entry.id   9c37b35680172e0cc1afaf5c599977fa
#
_cell.length_a   1.000
_cell.length_b   1.000
_cell.length_c   1.000
_cell.angle_alpha   90.00
_cell.angle_beta   90.00
_cell.angle_gamma   90.00
#
_symmetry.space_group_name_H-M   'P 1'
#
loop_
_entity.id
_entity.type
_entity.pdbx_description
1 polymer ?
#
loop_
_entity_poly.entity_id
_entity_poly.type
_entity_poly.pdbx_seq_one_letter_code
_entity_poly.pdbx_strand_id
1 'polypeptide(L)'
;LHFLLFTVYVNFSMVVESFYNWNPSTGNTDYVGLLNYQNLFARIGNDVTLQFSIRNTLLWIPLGIFVMVPVSLMVAYFLSKKIRFHKFYQAMFFFPCILSIVVTTMAFYFMVHPTMGAVNSVLKTIGLESLKRTWLGDLKTALPTVMFFCIWVGFGMNTIMIGSSISRIP
;
A
#
# COMPACT_ATOMS: atom_id res chain seq x y z
N LEU A 1 -26.03 -12.86 -7.56
CA LEU A 1 -26.72 -11.58 -7.48
C LEU A 1 -25.81 -10.49 -6.89
N HIS A 2 -25.17 -10.72 -5.73
CA HIS A 2 -24.29 -9.75 -5.04
C HIS A 2 -23.13 -9.28 -5.94
N PHE A 3 -22.44 -10.19 -6.61
CA PHE A 3 -21.36 -9.87 -7.55
C PHE A 3 -21.84 -8.98 -8.71
N LEU A 4 -23.01 -9.29 -9.29
CA LEU A 4 -23.56 -8.51 -10.39
C LEU A 4 -23.92 -7.08 -9.96
N LEU A 5 -24.49 -6.91 -8.77
CA LEU A 5 -24.88 -5.59 -8.25
C LEU A 5 -23.65 -4.76 -7.81
N PHE A 6 -22.79 -5.31 -6.98
CA PHE A 6 -21.72 -4.53 -6.33
C PHE A 6 -20.43 -4.48 -7.14
N THR A 7 -20.22 -5.40 -8.09
CA THR A 7 -19.02 -5.38 -8.91
C THR A 7 -19.36 -4.95 -10.35
N VAL A 8 -20.28 -5.60 -11.03
CA VAL A 8 -20.53 -5.29 -12.44
C VAL A 8 -21.26 -3.96 -12.60
N TYR A 9 -22.40 -3.81 -11.94
CA TYR A 9 -23.24 -2.60 -12.07
C TYR A 9 -22.50 -1.34 -11.59
N VAL A 10 -21.85 -1.39 -10.43
CA VAL A 10 -21.13 -0.22 -9.89
C VAL A 10 -19.98 0.19 -10.80
N ASN A 11 -19.17 -0.76 -11.28
CA ASN A 11 -18.07 -0.39 -12.19
C ASN A 11 -18.60 0.13 -13.54
N PHE A 12 -19.71 -0.42 -14.05
CA PHE A 12 -20.34 0.07 -15.26
C PHE A 12 -20.92 1.49 -15.08
N SER A 13 -21.61 1.75 -13.96
CA SER A 13 -22.14 3.08 -13.66
C SER A 13 -21.03 4.13 -13.52
N MET A 14 -19.89 3.80 -12.90
CA MET A 14 -18.72 4.70 -12.81
C MET A 14 -18.20 5.06 -14.20
N VAL A 15 -18.15 4.13 -15.14
CA VAL A 15 -17.76 4.42 -16.53
C VAL A 15 -18.77 5.35 -17.20
N VAL A 16 -20.05 5.10 -17.02
CA VAL A 16 -21.11 5.98 -17.58
C VAL A 16 -21.04 7.37 -16.96
N GLU A 17 -20.92 7.47 -15.64
CA GLU A 17 -20.82 8.75 -14.92
C GLU A 17 -19.58 9.56 -15.32
N SER A 18 -18.51 8.92 -15.80
CA SER A 18 -17.32 9.62 -16.29
C SER A 18 -17.57 10.53 -17.50
N PHE A 19 -18.67 10.33 -18.23
CA PHE A 19 -19.12 11.17 -19.33
C PHE A 19 -20.03 12.34 -18.91
N TYR A 20 -20.32 12.43 -17.61
CA TYR A 20 -21.14 13.49 -17.04
C TYR A 20 -20.30 14.37 -16.12
N ASN A 21 -20.73 15.63 -15.99
CA ASN A 21 -20.16 16.58 -15.02
C ASN A 21 -21.27 17.05 -14.11
N TRP A 22 -21.00 17.01 -12.79
CA TRP A 22 -21.94 17.56 -11.81
C TRP A 22 -21.72 19.06 -11.69
N ASN A 23 -22.80 19.83 -11.91
CA ASN A 23 -22.79 21.28 -11.78
C ASN A 23 -23.28 21.69 -10.39
N PRO A 24 -22.41 22.16 -9.49
CA PRO A 24 -22.80 22.51 -8.13
C PRO A 24 -23.78 23.72 -8.07
N SER A 25 -23.82 24.54 -9.12
CA SER A 25 -24.70 25.73 -9.17
C SER A 25 -26.16 25.38 -9.50
N THR A 26 -26.38 24.35 -10.30
CA THR A 26 -27.72 23.91 -10.73
C THR A 26 -28.17 22.63 -10.03
N GLY A 27 -27.28 21.89 -9.40
CA GLY A 27 -27.52 20.58 -8.81
C GLY A 27 -27.77 19.48 -9.85
N ASN A 28 -27.57 19.76 -11.13
CA ASN A 28 -27.81 18.84 -12.23
C ASN A 28 -26.52 18.19 -12.71
N THR A 29 -26.65 17.05 -13.34
CA THR A 29 -25.57 16.36 -14.06
C THR A 29 -25.73 16.62 -15.55
N ASP A 30 -24.73 17.28 -16.15
CA ASP A 30 -24.72 17.59 -17.56
C ASP A 30 -23.86 16.57 -18.32
N TYR A 31 -24.36 16.09 -19.46
CA TYR A 31 -23.59 15.21 -20.32
C TYR A 31 -22.52 16.00 -21.05
N VAL A 32 -21.25 15.69 -20.80
CA VAL A 32 -20.09 16.42 -21.35
C VAL A 32 -19.24 15.56 -22.32
N GLY A 33 -19.67 14.34 -22.60
CA GLY A 33 -18.94 13.41 -23.48
C GLY A 33 -17.49 13.17 -23.00
N LEU A 34 -16.53 13.35 -23.87
CA LEU A 34 -15.10 13.10 -23.57
C LEU A 34 -14.37 14.30 -22.93
N LEU A 35 -15.07 15.38 -22.58
CA LEU A 35 -14.43 16.58 -22.04
C LEU A 35 -13.62 16.32 -20.77
N ASN A 36 -14.14 15.47 -19.87
CA ASN A 36 -13.44 15.09 -18.64
C ASN A 36 -12.09 14.40 -18.95
N TYR A 37 -12.04 13.55 -19.97
CA TYR A 37 -10.82 12.88 -20.41
C TYR A 37 -9.83 13.86 -21.08
N GLN A 38 -10.33 14.75 -21.91
CA GLN A 38 -9.49 15.79 -22.52
C GLN A 38 -8.87 16.70 -21.47
N ASN A 39 -9.65 17.13 -20.48
CA ASN A 39 -9.16 17.90 -19.35
C ASN A 39 -8.13 17.13 -18.52
N LEU A 40 -8.35 15.84 -18.28
CA LEU A 40 -7.41 14.98 -17.58
C LEU A 40 -6.06 14.92 -18.32
N PHE A 41 -6.08 14.62 -19.61
CA PHE A 41 -4.85 14.53 -20.41
C PHE A 41 -4.13 15.88 -20.53
N ALA A 42 -4.85 16.98 -20.67
CA ALA A 42 -4.27 18.32 -20.66
C ALA A 42 -3.60 18.66 -19.30
N ARG A 43 -4.19 18.22 -18.19
CA ARG A 43 -3.65 18.42 -16.85
C ARG A 43 -2.43 17.56 -16.55
N ILE A 44 -2.29 16.38 -17.13
CA ILE A 44 -1.11 15.51 -16.94
C ILE A 44 0.19 16.26 -17.26
N GLY A 45 0.18 17.10 -18.30
CA GLY A 45 1.35 17.91 -18.70
C GLY A 45 1.67 19.08 -17.77
N ASN A 46 0.68 19.63 -17.06
CA ASN A 46 0.80 20.91 -16.36
C ASN A 46 0.60 20.83 -14.84
N ASP A 47 -0.01 19.73 -14.34
CA ASP A 47 -0.30 19.55 -12.92
C ASP A 47 0.75 18.66 -12.26
N VAL A 48 1.63 19.29 -11.50
CA VAL A 48 2.72 18.61 -10.77
C VAL A 48 2.18 17.57 -9.80
N THR A 49 1.04 17.82 -9.16
CA THR A 49 0.42 16.89 -8.22
C THR A 49 -0.04 15.62 -8.93
N LEU A 50 -0.65 15.79 -10.10
CA LEU A 50 -1.10 14.65 -10.92
C LEU A 50 0.09 13.82 -11.42
N GLN A 51 1.18 14.47 -11.86
CA GLN A 51 2.41 13.78 -12.27
C GLN A 51 3.02 12.97 -11.12
N PHE A 52 3.11 13.54 -9.92
CA PHE A 52 3.58 12.83 -8.74
C PHE A 52 2.67 11.64 -8.38
N SER A 53 1.37 11.81 -8.48
CA SER A 53 0.39 10.76 -8.19
C SER A 53 0.54 9.58 -9.16
N ILE A 54 0.65 9.85 -10.46
CA ILE A 54 0.87 8.83 -11.49
C ILE A 54 2.20 8.11 -11.24
N ARG A 55 3.30 8.85 -11.04
CA ARG A 55 4.61 8.27 -10.74
C ARG A 55 4.58 7.38 -9.52
N ASN A 56 3.98 7.84 -8.44
CA ASN A 56 3.88 7.08 -7.20
C ASN A 56 3.07 5.80 -7.41
N THR A 57 1.93 5.87 -8.12
CA THR A 57 1.12 4.69 -8.45
C THR A 57 1.91 3.67 -9.27
N LEU A 58 2.66 4.14 -10.28
CA LEU A 58 3.49 3.27 -11.11
C LEU A 58 4.63 2.59 -10.31
N LEU A 59 5.13 3.21 -9.24
CA LEU A 59 6.13 2.59 -8.37
C LEU A 59 5.58 1.43 -7.53
N TRP A 60 4.27 1.40 -7.26
CA TRP A 60 3.64 0.31 -6.52
C TRP A 60 3.61 -1.01 -7.30
N ILE A 61 3.52 -0.95 -8.62
CA ILE A 61 3.46 -2.15 -9.49
C ILE A 61 4.74 -2.99 -9.36
N PRO A 62 5.95 -2.45 -9.63
CA PRO A 62 7.18 -3.23 -9.48
C PRO A 62 7.43 -3.62 -8.03
N LEU A 63 7.07 -2.80 -7.06
CA LEU A 63 7.21 -3.13 -5.65
C LEU A 63 6.38 -4.37 -5.27
N GLY A 64 5.14 -4.44 -5.73
CA GLY A 64 4.27 -5.61 -5.51
C GLY A 64 4.84 -6.86 -6.17
N ILE A 65 5.20 -6.77 -7.44
CA ILE A 65 5.63 -7.92 -8.25
C ILE A 65 7.03 -8.42 -7.84
N PHE A 66 8.01 -7.52 -7.69
CA PHE A 66 9.42 -7.89 -7.52
C PHE A 66 9.89 -7.92 -6.06
N VAL A 67 9.14 -7.33 -5.13
CA VAL A 67 9.51 -7.33 -3.72
C VAL A 67 8.50 -8.12 -2.90
N MET A 68 7.23 -7.72 -2.91
CA MET A 68 6.23 -8.29 -2.01
C MET A 68 5.95 -9.76 -2.31
N VAL A 69 5.74 -10.13 -3.57
CA VAL A 69 5.44 -11.52 -3.96
C VAL A 69 6.64 -12.44 -3.73
N PRO A 70 7.88 -12.15 -4.21
CA PRO A 70 9.03 -13.03 -3.99
C PRO A 70 9.38 -13.18 -2.51
N VAL A 71 9.35 -12.11 -1.73
CA VAL A 71 9.65 -12.18 -0.28
C VAL A 71 8.59 -13.01 0.44
N SER A 72 7.30 -12.82 0.12
CA SER A 72 6.22 -13.63 0.69
C SER A 72 6.34 -15.11 0.32
N LEU A 73 6.68 -15.40 -0.94
CA LEU A 73 6.91 -16.77 -1.42
C LEU A 73 8.08 -17.44 -0.67
N MET A 74 9.19 -16.72 -0.54
CA MET A 74 10.39 -17.21 0.14
C MET A 74 10.08 -17.54 1.62
N VAL A 75 9.42 -16.63 2.33
CA VAL A 75 9.06 -16.88 3.73
C VAL A 75 8.02 -17.99 3.87
N ALA A 76 7.00 -18.02 3.01
CA ALA A 76 6.01 -19.10 3.01
C ALA A 76 6.69 -20.47 2.76
N TYR A 77 7.65 -20.54 1.84
CA TYR A 77 8.43 -21.75 1.60
C TYR A 77 9.23 -22.19 2.82
N PHE A 78 9.96 -21.29 3.48
CA PHE A 78 10.71 -21.64 4.69
C PHE A 78 9.78 -22.06 5.85
N LEU A 79 8.65 -21.42 6.02
CA LEU A 79 7.67 -21.81 7.03
C LEU A 79 7.03 -23.17 6.74
N SER A 80 6.82 -23.53 5.47
CA SER A 80 6.29 -24.85 5.07
C SER A 80 7.26 -25.99 5.38
N LYS A 81 8.57 -25.73 5.38
CA LYS A 81 9.61 -26.69 5.77
C LYS A 81 9.66 -27.00 7.27
N LYS A 82 8.74 -26.41 8.07
CA LYS A 82 8.65 -26.60 9.53
C LYS A 82 9.99 -26.42 10.24
N ILE A 83 10.75 -25.39 9.86
CA ILE A 83 12.00 -25.03 10.52
C ILE A 83 11.82 -24.85 12.02
N ARG A 84 12.92 -24.97 12.79
CA ARG A 84 12.88 -24.77 14.25
C ARG A 84 12.24 -23.41 14.58
N PHE A 85 11.23 -23.42 15.49
CA PHE A 85 10.42 -22.25 15.86
C PHE A 85 9.51 -21.70 14.75
N HIS A 86 9.16 -22.47 13.72
CA HIS A 86 8.30 -22.00 12.63
C HIS A 86 7.00 -21.34 13.12
N LYS A 87 6.37 -21.85 14.18
CA LYS A 87 5.15 -21.25 14.75
C LYS A 87 5.39 -19.84 15.32
N PHE A 88 6.56 -19.62 15.94
CA PHE A 88 6.93 -18.31 16.45
C PHE A 88 7.14 -17.30 15.31
N TYR A 89 7.88 -17.69 14.26
CA TYR A 89 8.05 -16.84 13.08
C TYR A 89 6.73 -16.56 12.37
N GLN A 90 5.88 -17.57 12.27
CA GLN A 90 4.54 -17.40 11.72
C GLN A 90 3.75 -16.37 12.51
N ALA A 91 3.68 -16.48 13.83
CA ALA A 91 3.01 -15.51 14.68
C ALA A 91 3.60 -14.10 14.54
N MET A 92 4.92 -13.97 14.46
CA MET A 92 5.62 -12.68 14.29
C MET A 92 5.27 -12.00 12.97
N PHE A 93 5.23 -12.75 11.86
CA PHE A 93 4.87 -12.20 10.56
C PHE A 93 3.38 -11.87 10.44
N PHE A 94 2.52 -12.57 11.18
CA PHE A 94 1.08 -12.31 11.20
C PHE A 94 0.68 -11.17 12.14
N PHE A 95 1.48 -10.89 13.14
CA PHE A 95 1.14 -9.91 14.16
C PHE A 95 0.66 -8.56 13.60
N PRO A 96 1.33 -7.92 12.61
CA PRO A 96 0.86 -6.67 12.02
C PRO A 96 -0.48 -6.79 11.31
N CYS A 97 -0.79 -7.95 10.73
CA CYS A 97 -2.00 -8.20 9.96
C CYS A 97 -3.23 -8.47 10.86
N ILE A 98 -3.02 -9.00 12.07
CA ILE A 98 -4.10 -9.31 13.02
C ILE A 98 -4.58 -8.04 13.74
N LEU A 99 -3.70 -7.08 13.94
CA LEU A 99 -4.04 -5.83 14.62
C LEU A 99 -4.95 -4.96 13.75
N SER A 100 -5.76 -4.13 14.40
CA SER A 100 -6.49 -3.08 13.70
C SER A 100 -5.52 -2.18 12.93
N ILE A 101 -5.85 -1.83 11.69
CA ILE A 101 -5.03 -0.95 10.86
C ILE A 101 -4.74 0.39 11.54
N VAL A 102 -5.67 0.91 12.32
CA VAL A 102 -5.51 2.16 13.08
C VAL A 102 -4.42 2.00 14.13
N VAL A 103 -4.45 0.91 14.91
CA VAL A 103 -3.44 0.62 15.93
C VAL A 103 -2.07 0.42 15.31
N THR A 104 -1.99 -0.34 14.23
CA THR A 104 -0.74 -0.61 13.52
C THR A 104 -0.15 0.66 12.92
N THR A 105 -0.98 1.52 12.33
CA THR A 105 -0.56 2.81 11.78
C THR A 105 -0.04 3.74 12.86
N MET A 106 -0.73 3.84 14.00
CA MET A 106 -0.29 4.65 15.13
C MET A 106 1.02 4.14 15.73
N ALA A 107 1.13 2.82 15.92
CA ALA A 107 2.37 2.21 16.40
C ALA A 107 3.55 2.51 15.47
N PHE A 108 3.35 2.36 14.16
CA PHE A 108 4.36 2.68 13.16
C PHE A 108 4.73 4.17 13.16
N TYR A 109 3.72 5.07 13.21
CA TYR A 109 3.96 6.51 13.31
C TYR A 109 4.86 6.85 14.50
N PHE A 110 4.58 6.29 15.69
CA PHE A 110 5.43 6.50 16.87
C PHE A 110 6.81 5.86 16.73
N MET A 111 6.94 4.70 16.08
CA MET A 111 8.25 4.08 15.82
C MET A 111 9.18 4.94 14.97
N VAL A 112 8.63 5.62 13.94
CA VAL A 112 9.39 6.46 13.01
C VAL A 112 9.40 7.94 13.40
N HIS A 113 8.87 8.29 14.58
CA HIS A 113 8.80 9.68 15.03
C HIS A 113 10.22 10.29 15.13
N PRO A 114 10.44 11.55 14.67
CA PRO A 114 11.78 12.13 14.54
C PRO A 114 12.57 12.21 15.86
N THR A 115 11.89 12.56 16.95
CA THR A 115 12.53 12.82 18.25
C THR A 115 12.38 11.67 19.24
N MET A 116 11.18 11.06 19.32
CA MET A 116 10.86 10.02 20.31
C MET A 116 10.82 8.61 19.71
N GLY A 117 11.00 8.48 18.38
CA GLY A 117 10.86 7.22 17.68
C GLY A 117 11.99 6.24 17.95
N ALA A 118 11.61 4.96 18.08
CA ALA A 118 12.53 3.87 18.31
C ALA A 118 13.59 3.75 17.18
N VAL A 119 13.21 4.01 15.93
CA VAL A 119 14.12 3.90 14.77
C VAL A 119 15.30 4.87 14.91
N ASN A 120 15.03 6.16 15.15
CA ASN A 120 16.08 7.16 15.32
C ASN A 120 16.88 6.96 16.63
N SER A 121 16.26 6.42 17.67
CA SER A 121 16.93 6.08 18.93
C SER A 121 17.93 4.94 18.74
N VAL A 122 17.53 3.87 18.05
CA VAL A 122 18.44 2.76 17.71
C VAL A 122 19.60 3.25 16.83
N LEU A 123 19.32 4.04 15.78
CA LEU A 123 20.36 4.62 14.93
C LEU A 123 21.39 5.44 15.75
N LYS A 124 20.93 6.16 16.76
CA LYS A 124 21.83 6.88 17.67
C LYS A 124 22.70 5.92 18.49
N THR A 125 22.09 4.89 19.06
CA THR A 125 22.81 3.93 19.94
C THR A 125 23.92 3.17 19.20
N ILE A 126 23.69 2.83 17.91
CA ILE A 126 24.68 2.13 17.08
C ILE A 126 25.66 3.07 16.36
N GLY A 127 25.63 4.38 16.66
CA GLY A 127 26.56 5.36 16.08
C GLY A 127 26.25 5.82 14.67
N LEU A 128 25.07 5.49 14.12
CA LEU A 128 24.63 5.88 12.76
C LEU A 128 23.78 7.15 12.79
N GLU A 129 24.20 8.17 13.51
CA GLU A 129 23.45 9.43 13.66
C GLU A 129 23.21 10.15 12.32
N SER A 130 24.09 10.00 11.35
CA SER A 130 23.96 10.59 10.01
C SER A 130 22.76 10.07 9.22
N LEU A 131 22.23 8.90 9.58
CA LEU A 131 21.06 8.28 8.95
C LEU A 131 19.73 8.69 9.59
N LYS A 132 19.76 9.44 10.70
CA LYS A 132 18.53 9.95 11.29
C LYS A 132 17.79 10.85 10.31
N ARG A 133 16.47 10.67 10.21
CA ARG A 133 15.61 11.43 9.29
C ARG A 133 14.27 11.75 9.95
N THR A 134 13.59 12.73 9.38
CA THR A 134 12.15 12.96 9.57
C THR A 134 11.37 12.06 8.61
N TRP A 135 11.33 10.76 8.90
CA TRP A 135 10.92 9.69 8.00
C TRP A 135 9.63 9.98 7.21
N LEU A 136 8.61 10.54 7.86
CA LEU A 136 7.32 10.90 7.24
C LEU A 136 7.20 12.39 6.89
N GLY A 137 8.12 13.23 7.38
CA GLY A 137 8.09 14.69 7.18
C GLY A 137 8.96 15.19 6.04
N ASP A 138 9.82 14.36 5.46
CA ASP A 138 10.68 14.70 4.33
C ASP A 138 10.14 14.08 3.04
N LEU A 139 10.00 14.88 1.98
CA LEU A 139 9.51 14.45 0.66
C LEU A 139 10.31 13.29 0.05
N LYS A 140 11.60 13.18 0.39
CA LYS A 140 12.46 12.10 -0.12
C LYS A 140 12.27 10.77 0.61
N THR A 141 11.92 10.81 1.89
CA THR A 141 11.81 9.62 2.75
C THR A 141 10.38 9.19 3.00
N ALA A 142 9.40 10.08 2.89
CA ALA A 142 8.01 9.78 3.20
C ALA A 142 7.45 8.64 2.36
N LEU A 143 7.59 8.68 1.03
CA LEU A 143 7.09 7.64 0.15
C LEU A 143 7.73 6.27 0.40
N PRO A 144 9.08 6.13 0.45
CA PRO A 144 9.71 4.86 0.81
C PRO A 144 9.30 4.33 2.19
N THR A 145 9.12 5.21 3.17
CA THR A 145 8.67 4.82 4.52
C THR A 145 7.25 4.26 4.52
N VAL A 146 6.33 4.91 3.79
CA VAL A 146 4.96 4.41 3.61
C VAL A 146 4.95 3.10 2.83
N MET A 147 5.77 2.97 1.78
CA MET A 147 5.90 1.72 1.01
C MET A 147 6.39 0.57 1.91
N PHE A 148 7.38 0.81 2.75
CA PHE A 148 7.85 -0.17 3.73
C PHE A 148 6.73 -0.59 4.70
N PHE A 149 5.98 0.37 5.24
CA PHE A 149 4.83 0.09 6.10
C PHE A 149 3.79 -0.81 5.43
N CYS A 150 3.41 -0.48 4.21
CA CYS A 150 2.41 -1.26 3.46
C CYS A 150 2.90 -2.69 3.15
N ILE A 151 4.18 -2.86 2.80
CA ILE A 151 4.79 -4.18 2.62
C ILE A 151 4.73 -4.95 3.93
N TRP A 152 5.17 -4.35 5.03
CA TRP A 152 5.21 -4.98 6.34
C TRP A 152 3.84 -5.45 6.80
N VAL A 153 2.79 -4.62 6.66
CA VAL A 153 1.41 -4.99 7.04
C VAL A 153 0.83 -6.03 6.08
N GLY A 154 1.03 -5.84 4.76
CA GLY A 154 0.45 -6.74 3.74
C GLY A 154 1.16 -8.10 3.63
N PHE A 155 2.38 -8.19 4.11
CA PHE A 155 3.24 -9.37 4.01
C PHE A 155 2.64 -10.61 4.69
N GLY A 156 2.06 -10.44 5.87
CA GLY A 156 1.48 -11.55 6.63
C GLY A 156 0.38 -12.28 5.86
N MET A 157 -0.59 -11.57 5.30
CA MET A 157 -1.70 -12.17 4.56
C MET A 157 -1.22 -12.92 3.31
N ASN A 158 -0.32 -12.32 2.54
CA ASN A 158 0.25 -12.98 1.36
C ASN A 158 1.00 -14.26 1.71
N THR A 159 1.76 -14.26 2.79
CA THR A 159 2.47 -15.43 3.28
C THR A 159 1.52 -16.57 3.69
N ILE A 160 0.36 -16.25 4.31
CA ILE A 160 -0.66 -17.26 4.62
C ILE A 160 -1.23 -17.87 3.34
N MET A 161 -1.66 -17.04 2.41
CA MET A 161 -2.30 -17.51 1.17
C MET A 161 -1.35 -18.41 0.39
N ILE A 162 -0.10 -18.00 0.22
CA ILE A 162 0.92 -18.78 -0.48
C ILE A 162 1.27 -20.06 0.31
N GLY A 163 1.47 -19.94 1.62
CA GLY A 163 1.81 -21.09 2.49
C GLY A 163 0.72 -22.15 2.51
N SER A 164 -0.55 -21.75 2.53
CA SER A 164 -1.68 -22.69 2.44
C SER A 164 -1.76 -23.37 1.09
N SER A 165 -1.35 -22.71 0.01
CA SER A 165 -1.29 -23.29 -1.33
C SER A 165 -0.12 -24.30 -1.44
N ILE A 166 1.05 -23.96 -0.92
CA ILE A 166 2.22 -24.86 -0.88
C ILE A 166 1.93 -26.14 -0.09
N SER A 167 1.22 -26.03 1.03
CA SER A 167 0.90 -27.19 1.87
C SER A 167 -0.06 -28.21 1.24
N ARG A 168 -0.74 -27.84 0.14
CA ARG A 168 -1.64 -28.71 -0.64
C ARG A 168 -0.93 -29.45 -1.77
N ILE A 169 0.31 -29.10 -2.08
CA ILE A 169 1.11 -29.80 -3.08
C ILE A 169 1.65 -31.06 -2.43
N PRO A 170 1.39 -32.25 -3.02
CA PRO A 170 1.83 -33.54 -2.48
C PRO A 170 3.35 -33.67 -2.49
#